data_48555a915df720e27f4803e0f25d2e04
#
_entry.id   48555a915df720e27f4803e0f25d2e04
#
_cell.length_a   1.000
_cell.length_b   1.000
_cell.length_c   1.000
_cell.angle_alpha   90.00
_cell.angle_beta   90.00
_cell.angle_gamma   90.00
#
_symmetry.space_group_name_H-M   'P 1'
#
loop_
_entity.id
_entity.type
_entity.pdbx_description
1 polymer ?
#
loop_
_entity_poly.entity_id
_entity_poly.type
_entity_poly.pdbx_seq_one_letter_code
_entity_poly.pdbx_strand_id
1 'polypeptide(L)'
;MSDVHDVYGLMVEFASTDDLLGGCCTTRDAGFKNIDAFSPAPIHGLTEAIGYKGKGWIARTVFIGGVLGAVGGFGLQVWTSAVAYPLNIGGRPYISWPAFIPITFETTILVAVLAAVFGMLAWNKLPQPYHPVFNVQRFKLASSDRFFLVVESIDAKFDRNQTRAFLEGLDNAVGVYDVEY
;
A
#
# COMPACT_ATOMS: atom_id res chain seq x y z
N MET A 1 21.93 23.95 10.90
CA MET A 1 21.73 22.93 9.84
C MET A 1 21.54 21.54 10.49
N SER A 2 20.70 21.47 11.53
CA SER A 2 20.51 20.30 12.41
C SER A 2 19.03 19.95 12.73
N ASP A 3 18.05 20.62 12.12
CA ASP A 3 16.63 20.49 12.56
C ASP A 3 15.72 19.64 11.65
N VAL A 4 16.25 19.00 10.61
CA VAL A 4 15.43 18.24 9.64
C VAL A 4 15.22 16.79 10.08
N HIS A 5 16.05 16.27 10.99
CA HIS A 5 16.01 14.83 11.37
C HIS A 5 15.08 14.48 12.54
N ASP A 6 14.55 15.47 13.27
CA ASP A 6 13.71 15.21 14.44
C ASP A 6 12.20 15.20 14.13
N VAL A 7 11.79 15.57 12.92
CA VAL A 7 10.38 15.70 12.54
C VAL A 7 10.06 14.73 11.41
N TYR A 8 9.06 13.87 11.62
CA TYR A 8 8.52 12.99 10.58
C TYR A 8 7.90 13.79 9.42
N GLY A 9 7.25 14.91 9.74
CA GLY A 9 6.61 15.77 8.75
C GLY A 9 5.78 16.88 9.39
N LEU A 10 5.03 17.58 8.56
CA LEU A 10 4.07 18.60 8.97
C LEU A 10 2.65 18.15 8.62
N MET A 11 1.74 18.31 9.56
CA MET A 11 0.34 17.94 9.44
C MET A 11 -0.53 19.19 9.45
N VAL A 12 -1.45 19.32 8.51
CA VAL A 12 -2.48 20.35 8.49
C VAL A 12 -3.86 19.74 8.70
N GLU A 13 -4.70 20.42 9.52
CA GLU A 13 -6.07 20.03 9.86
C GLU A 13 -7.06 20.81 9.03
N PHE A 14 -8.10 20.12 8.52
CA PHE A 14 -9.25 20.71 7.83
C PHE A 14 -10.56 20.32 8.49
N ALA A 15 -11.59 21.15 8.30
CA ALA A 15 -12.91 20.93 8.86
C ALA A 15 -13.87 20.21 7.90
N SER A 16 -13.59 20.21 6.58
CA SER A 16 -14.46 19.61 5.57
C SER A 16 -13.70 18.74 4.58
N THR A 17 -14.44 17.86 3.90
CA THR A 17 -13.91 17.00 2.83
C THR A 17 -13.42 17.81 1.63
N ASP A 18 -14.14 18.88 1.28
CA ASP A 18 -13.82 19.70 0.11
C ASP A 18 -12.53 20.50 0.35
N ASP A 19 -12.35 21.00 1.58
CA ASP A 19 -11.12 21.71 1.98
C ASP A 19 -9.91 20.77 1.94
N LEU A 20 -10.07 19.53 2.45
CA LEU A 20 -9.00 18.52 2.34
C LEU A 20 -8.65 18.24 0.88
N LEU A 21 -9.64 18.01 0.02
CA LEU A 21 -9.41 17.75 -1.40
C LEU A 21 -8.70 18.92 -2.08
N GLY A 22 -9.15 20.15 -1.82
CA GLY A 22 -8.51 21.37 -2.30
C GLY A 22 -7.06 21.50 -1.82
N GLY A 23 -6.83 21.29 -0.52
CA GLY A 23 -5.50 21.29 0.08
C GLY A 23 -4.56 20.23 -0.52
N CYS A 24 -5.07 19.02 -0.74
CA CYS A 24 -4.31 17.94 -1.39
C CYS A 24 -3.92 18.31 -2.83
N CYS A 25 -4.87 18.81 -3.63
CA CYS A 25 -4.60 19.23 -5.00
C CYS A 25 -3.55 20.35 -5.04
N THR A 26 -3.72 21.38 -4.22
CA THR A 26 -2.79 22.52 -4.14
C THR A 26 -1.39 22.07 -3.73
N THR A 27 -1.29 21.18 -2.74
CA THR A 27 0.00 20.64 -2.25
C THR A 27 0.70 19.79 -3.31
N ARG A 28 -0.06 18.93 -4.01
CA ARG A 28 0.46 18.15 -5.15
C ARG A 28 0.94 19.06 -6.28
N ASP A 29 0.14 20.06 -6.66
CA ASP A 29 0.44 20.98 -7.78
C ASP A 29 1.62 21.91 -7.43
N ALA A 30 1.82 22.20 -6.14
CA ALA A 30 3.02 22.83 -5.63
C ALA A 30 4.28 21.94 -5.79
N GLY A 31 4.14 20.65 -6.11
CA GLY A 31 5.22 19.73 -6.44
C GLY A 31 5.67 18.80 -5.30
N PHE A 32 4.96 18.77 -4.19
CA PHE A 32 5.19 17.75 -3.15
C PHE A 32 4.73 16.38 -3.65
N LYS A 33 5.47 15.33 -3.31
CA LYS A 33 5.23 13.96 -3.78
C LYS A 33 4.96 12.98 -2.64
N ASN A 34 5.55 13.23 -1.48
CA ASN A 34 5.39 12.40 -0.29
C ASN A 34 4.36 13.06 0.63
N ILE A 35 3.12 12.97 0.20
CA ILE A 35 1.96 13.49 0.93
C ILE A 35 1.02 12.33 1.28
N ASP A 36 0.44 12.41 2.47
CA ASP A 36 -0.55 11.45 2.94
C ASP A 36 -1.77 12.16 3.50
N ALA A 37 -2.95 11.55 3.35
CA ALA A 37 -4.20 12.16 3.78
C ALA A 37 -5.03 11.19 4.61
N PHE A 38 -5.59 11.70 5.70
CA PHE A 38 -6.38 10.92 6.66
C PHE A 38 -7.77 11.50 6.79
N SER A 39 -8.77 10.62 6.73
CA SER A 39 -10.18 10.98 6.83
C SER A 39 -10.96 9.90 7.57
N PRO A 40 -12.04 10.25 8.31
CA PRO A 40 -12.86 9.28 9.04
C PRO A 40 -13.70 8.38 8.11
N ALA A 41 -13.94 8.82 6.89
CA ALA A 41 -14.70 8.08 5.88
C ALA A 41 -14.00 8.12 4.52
N PRO A 42 -14.27 7.14 3.63
CA PRO A 42 -13.72 7.16 2.27
C PRO A 42 -14.20 8.40 1.50
N ILE A 43 -13.25 9.12 0.89
CA ILE A 43 -13.53 10.30 0.08
C ILE A 43 -13.26 9.97 -1.39
N HIS A 44 -14.26 10.15 -2.24
CA HIS A 44 -14.08 10.01 -3.68
C HIS A 44 -13.12 11.07 -4.22
N GLY A 45 -12.17 10.65 -5.04
CA GLY A 45 -11.19 11.56 -5.64
C GLY A 45 -9.97 11.87 -4.78
N LEU A 46 -9.91 11.43 -3.51
CA LEU A 46 -8.76 11.69 -2.64
C LEU A 46 -7.47 11.07 -3.19
N THR A 47 -7.56 9.87 -3.75
CA THR A 47 -6.42 9.17 -4.35
C THR A 47 -5.82 9.96 -5.54
N GLU A 48 -6.68 10.54 -6.37
CA GLU A 48 -6.28 11.41 -7.48
C GLU A 48 -5.76 12.75 -6.97
N ALA A 49 -6.37 13.31 -5.93
CA ALA A 49 -5.98 14.58 -5.33
C ALA A 49 -4.55 14.53 -4.78
N ILE A 50 -4.17 13.46 -4.07
CA ILE A 50 -2.79 13.25 -3.59
C ILE A 50 -1.83 12.78 -4.70
N GLY A 51 -2.33 12.53 -5.92
CA GLY A 51 -1.51 12.09 -7.04
C GLY A 51 -1.06 10.63 -6.96
N TYR A 52 -1.69 9.81 -6.11
CA TYR A 52 -1.35 8.41 -5.99
C TYR A 52 -1.80 7.63 -7.22
N LYS A 53 -0.85 7.21 -8.03
CA LYS A 53 -1.09 6.29 -9.14
C LYS A 53 -0.87 4.87 -8.64
N GLY A 54 -1.95 4.13 -8.42
CA GLY A 54 -1.88 2.72 -8.05
C GLY A 54 -0.96 1.95 -9.00
N LYS A 55 0.16 1.45 -8.48
CA LYS A 55 1.21 0.82 -9.32
C LYS A 55 0.86 -0.61 -9.76
N GLY A 56 -0.30 -1.13 -9.38
CA GLY A 56 -0.73 -2.49 -9.72
C GLY A 56 0.19 -3.61 -9.19
N TRP A 57 1.00 -3.32 -8.17
CA TRP A 57 1.94 -4.27 -7.60
C TRP A 57 1.26 -5.53 -7.07
N ILE A 58 0.11 -5.40 -6.39
CA ILE A 58 -0.64 -6.54 -5.85
C ILE A 58 -1.08 -7.46 -6.98
N ALA A 59 -1.65 -6.91 -8.07
CA ALA A 59 -2.08 -7.71 -9.21
C ALA A 59 -0.91 -8.47 -9.85
N ARG A 60 0.26 -7.85 -9.98
CA ARG A 60 1.48 -8.50 -10.48
C ARG A 60 1.96 -9.60 -9.55
N THR A 61 1.98 -9.37 -8.24
CA THR A 61 2.37 -10.35 -7.23
C THR A 61 1.46 -11.57 -7.26
N VAL A 62 0.15 -11.36 -7.34
CA VAL A 62 -0.85 -12.44 -7.46
C VAL A 62 -0.66 -13.22 -8.76
N PHE A 63 -0.46 -12.55 -9.88
CA PHE A 63 -0.21 -13.19 -11.16
C PHE A 63 1.05 -14.08 -11.13
N ILE A 64 2.17 -13.55 -10.62
CA ILE A 64 3.41 -14.30 -10.47
C ILE A 64 3.20 -15.51 -9.54
N GLY A 65 2.50 -15.31 -8.41
CA GLY A 65 2.15 -16.40 -7.49
C GLY A 65 1.34 -17.50 -8.18
N GLY A 66 0.34 -17.11 -8.99
CA GLY A 66 -0.47 -18.06 -9.77
C GLY A 66 0.36 -18.86 -10.76
N VAL A 67 1.24 -18.21 -11.52
CA VAL A 67 2.13 -18.88 -12.47
C VAL A 67 3.06 -19.86 -11.74
N LEU A 68 3.66 -19.45 -10.62
CA LEU A 68 4.53 -20.33 -9.83
C LEU A 68 3.76 -21.52 -9.24
N GLY A 69 2.52 -21.30 -8.79
CA GLY A 69 1.64 -22.37 -8.31
C GLY A 69 1.29 -23.37 -9.41
N ALA A 70 0.97 -22.88 -10.61
CA ALA A 70 0.66 -23.73 -11.77
C ALA A 70 1.87 -24.58 -12.20
N VAL A 71 3.01 -23.93 -12.43
CA VAL A 71 4.23 -24.61 -12.86
C VAL A 71 4.76 -25.56 -11.79
N GLY A 72 4.76 -25.12 -10.53
CA GLY A 72 5.21 -25.92 -9.40
C GLY A 72 4.30 -27.13 -9.15
N GLY A 73 2.97 -26.93 -9.13
CA GLY A 73 2.00 -28.00 -8.93
C GLY A 73 2.00 -29.04 -10.05
N PHE A 74 2.03 -28.59 -11.31
CA PHE A 74 2.14 -29.49 -12.46
C PHE A 74 3.50 -30.20 -12.46
N GLY A 75 4.58 -29.46 -12.29
CA GLY A 75 5.94 -30.01 -12.29
C GLY A 75 6.16 -31.05 -11.19
N LEU A 76 5.64 -30.78 -9.98
CA LEU A 76 5.70 -31.74 -8.86
C LEU A 76 4.99 -33.06 -9.21
N GLN A 77 3.80 -33.00 -9.84
CA GLN A 77 3.05 -34.19 -10.25
C GLN A 77 3.82 -34.98 -11.33
N VAL A 78 4.39 -34.28 -12.32
CA VAL A 78 5.23 -34.94 -13.36
C VAL A 78 6.43 -35.58 -12.69
N TRP A 79 7.14 -34.89 -11.84
CA TRP A 79 8.33 -35.40 -11.16
C TRP A 79 8.04 -36.63 -10.29
N THR A 80 6.98 -36.58 -9.50
CA THR A 80 6.58 -37.69 -8.61
C THR A 80 6.12 -38.89 -9.41
N SER A 81 5.35 -38.70 -10.51
CA SER A 81 4.73 -39.79 -11.28
C SER A 81 5.70 -40.43 -12.31
N ALA A 82 6.64 -39.69 -12.88
CA ALA A 82 7.50 -40.13 -13.93
C ALA A 82 8.95 -40.38 -13.53
N VAL A 83 9.45 -39.70 -12.47
CA VAL A 83 10.85 -39.72 -12.07
C VAL A 83 11.06 -40.35 -10.69
N ALA A 84 10.45 -39.78 -9.65
CA ALA A 84 10.70 -40.21 -8.28
C ALA A 84 10.07 -41.57 -7.96
N TYR A 85 8.86 -41.83 -8.47
CA TYR A 85 8.12 -43.04 -8.15
C TYR A 85 7.29 -43.53 -9.34
N PRO A 86 7.95 -44.03 -10.40
CA PRO A 86 7.31 -44.43 -11.66
C PRO A 86 6.60 -45.78 -11.52
N LEU A 87 5.37 -45.76 -11.00
CA LEU A 87 4.51 -46.94 -10.90
C LEU A 87 3.55 -47.00 -12.09
N ASN A 88 3.63 -48.08 -12.87
CA ASN A 88 2.67 -48.33 -13.93
C ASN A 88 1.43 -49.02 -13.34
N ILE A 89 0.33 -48.28 -13.26
CA ILE A 89 -0.95 -48.76 -12.73
C ILE A 89 -1.92 -48.89 -13.90
N GLY A 90 -2.24 -50.15 -14.28
CA GLY A 90 -3.25 -50.45 -15.31
C GLY A 90 -2.91 -49.89 -16.70
N GLY A 91 -1.63 -49.74 -17.05
CA GLY A 91 -1.20 -49.22 -18.36
C GLY A 91 -1.34 -47.69 -18.51
N ARG A 92 -1.61 -46.96 -17.42
CA ARG A 92 -1.72 -45.50 -17.47
C ARG A 92 -0.39 -44.84 -17.78
N PRO A 93 -0.33 -43.85 -18.70
CA PRO A 93 0.89 -43.09 -18.96
C PRO A 93 1.40 -42.40 -17.70
N TYR A 94 2.73 -42.39 -17.49
CA TYR A 94 3.33 -41.70 -16.32
C TYR A 94 2.98 -40.20 -16.29
N ILE A 95 2.96 -39.54 -17.45
CA ILE A 95 2.53 -38.13 -17.56
C ILE A 95 1.08 -38.09 -18.02
N SER A 96 0.19 -38.30 -17.09
CA SER A 96 -1.27 -38.29 -17.31
C SER A 96 -1.81 -36.88 -17.09
N TRP A 97 -1.45 -35.93 -17.99
CA TRP A 97 -1.76 -34.51 -17.84
C TRP A 97 -3.25 -34.17 -17.53
N PRO A 98 -4.28 -34.89 -18.08
CA PRO A 98 -5.67 -34.56 -17.72
C PRO A 98 -5.98 -34.81 -16.24
N ALA A 99 -5.33 -35.81 -15.63
CA ALA A 99 -5.49 -36.12 -14.21
C ALA A 99 -4.70 -35.16 -13.30
N PHE A 100 -3.76 -34.38 -13.85
CA PHE A 100 -2.97 -33.40 -13.11
C PHE A 100 -3.67 -32.05 -13.01
N ILE A 101 -4.68 -31.79 -13.88
CA ILE A 101 -5.39 -30.50 -13.95
C ILE A 101 -6.00 -30.09 -12.60
N PRO A 102 -6.78 -30.95 -11.88
CA PRO A 102 -7.42 -30.54 -10.63
C PRO A 102 -6.41 -30.05 -9.57
N ILE A 103 -5.35 -30.81 -9.34
CA ILE A 103 -4.31 -30.44 -8.35
C ILE A 103 -3.51 -29.22 -8.81
N THR A 104 -3.20 -29.11 -10.10
CA THR A 104 -2.56 -27.91 -10.64
C THR A 104 -3.41 -26.68 -10.44
N PHE A 105 -4.73 -26.77 -10.64
CA PHE A 105 -5.66 -25.68 -10.39
C PHE A 105 -5.70 -25.29 -8.90
N GLU A 106 -5.78 -26.25 -8.00
CA GLU A 106 -5.78 -26.02 -6.55
C GLU A 106 -4.49 -25.34 -6.09
N THR A 107 -3.33 -25.85 -6.53
CA THR A 107 -2.02 -25.25 -6.18
C THR A 107 -1.85 -23.86 -6.78
N THR A 108 -2.37 -23.62 -7.97
CA THR A 108 -2.38 -22.30 -8.61
C THR A 108 -3.13 -21.29 -7.72
N ILE A 109 -4.36 -21.63 -7.32
CA ILE A 109 -5.17 -20.75 -6.47
C ILE A 109 -4.52 -20.57 -5.10
N LEU A 110 -4.05 -21.64 -4.47
CA LEU A 110 -3.42 -21.57 -3.16
C LEU A 110 -2.24 -20.61 -3.15
N VAL A 111 -1.31 -20.74 -4.09
CA VAL A 111 -0.13 -19.89 -4.16
C VAL A 111 -0.50 -18.45 -4.53
N ALA A 112 -1.48 -18.26 -5.43
CA ALA A 112 -1.98 -16.94 -5.79
C ALA A 112 -2.60 -16.20 -4.58
N VAL A 113 -3.40 -16.89 -3.77
CA VAL A 113 -4.02 -16.32 -2.57
C VAL A 113 -2.96 -16.00 -1.51
N LEU A 114 -2.01 -16.89 -1.26
CA LEU A 114 -0.90 -16.61 -0.35
C LEU A 114 -0.08 -15.41 -0.82
N ALA A 115 0.21 -15.33 -2.13
CA ALA A 115 0.90 -14.19 -2.72
C ALA A 115 0.10 -12.89 -2.57
N ALA A 116 -1.24 -12.92 -2.65
CA ALA A 116 -2.10 -11.78 -2.41
C ALA A 116 -1.99 -11.29 -0.95
N VAL A 117 -2.13 -12.20 0.02
CA VAL A 117 -2.10 -11.87 1.45
C VAL A 117 -0.73 -11.35 1.86
N PHE A 118 0.32 -12.12 1.59
CA PHE A 118 1.68 -11.71 1.98
C PHE A 118 2.17 -10.51 1.18
N GLY A 119 1.81 -10.41 -0.09
CA GLY A 119 2.10 -9.25 -0.91
C GLY A 119 1.43 -7.99 -0.38
N MET A 120 0.15 -8.05 0.01
CA MET A 120 -0.56 -6.93 0.63
C MET A 120 0.11 -6.49 1.94
N LEU A 121 0.45 -7.44 2.83
CA LEU A 121 1.13 -7.12 4.08
C LEU A 121 2.50 -6.49 3.84
N ALA A 122 3.29 -7.06 2.93
CA ALA A 122 4.63 -6.57 2.62
C ALA A 122 4.62 -5.17 1.98
N TRP A 123 3.74 -4.93 1.02
CA TRP A 123 3.63 -3.62 0.36
C TRP A 123 3.11 -2.52 1.29
N ASN A 124 2.24 -2.87 2.25
CA ASN A 124 1.77 -1.95 3.28
C ASN A 124 2.70 -1.87 4.50
N LYS A 125 3.87 -2.55 4.47
CA LYS A 125 4.83 -2.60 5.58
C LYS A 125 4.21 -3.05 6.91
N LEU A 126 3.22 -3.94 6.85
CA LEU A 126 2.56 -4.48 8.02
C LEU A 126 3.32 -5.72 8.56
N PRO A 127 3.34 -5.95 9.89
CA PRO A 127 2.70 -5.18 10.95
C PRO A 127 3.44 -3.87 11.28
N GLN A 128 2.70 -2.78 11.44
CA GLN A 128 3.23 -1.48 11.85
C GLN A 128 2.54 -1.03 13.15
N PRO A 129 3.08 -1.40 14.32
CA PRO A 129 2.43 -1.16 15.61
C PRO A 129 2.44 0.31 16.05
N TYR A 130 3.27 1.14 15.41
CA TYR A 130 3.41 2.55 15.72
C TYR A 130 3.58 3.39 14.44
N HIS A 131 2.94 4.56 14.42
CA HIS A 131 3.14 5.55 13.36
C HIS A 131 3.26 6.95 13.98
N PRO A 132 4.22 7.80 13.56
CA PRO A 132 4.48 9.11 14.18
C PRO A 132 3.28 10.06 14.22
N VAL A 133 2.33 9.97 13.30
CA VAL A 133 1.11 10.79 13.28
C VAL A 133 0.30 10.71 14.58
N PHE A 134 0.41 9.60 15.32
CA PHE A 134 -0.28 9.43 16.61
C PHE A 134 0.32 10.26 17.75
N ASN A 135 1.52 10.83 17.57
CA ASN A 135 2.10 11.77 18.54
C ASN A 135 1.37 13.10 18.57
N VAL A 136 0.66 13.46 17.49
CA VAL A 136 -0.16 14.68 17.45
C VAL A 136 -1.48 14.40 18.14
N GLN A 137 -1.74 15.04 19.29
CA GLN A 137 -2.96 14.81 20.08
C GLN A 137 -4.25 15.08 19.28
N ARG A 138 -4.23 16.07 18.39
CA ARG A 138 -5.36 16.44 17.53
C ARG A 138 -5.71 15.35 16.51
N PHE A 139 -4.73 14.52 16.13
CA PHE A 139 -4.94 13.43 15.17
C PHE A 139 -6.00 12.40 15.61
N LYS A 140 -6.33 12.34 16.89
CA LYS A 140 -7.45 11.50 17.39
C LYS A 140 -8.77 11.83 16.70
N LEU A 141 -8.94 13.07 16.24
CA LEU A 141 -10.14 13.52 15.53
C LEU A 141 -10.21 13.03 14.07
N ALA A 142 -9.14 12.44 13.54
CA ALA A 142 -9.14 11.80 12.23
C ALA A 142 -10.10 10.60 12.13
N SER A 143 -10.50 10.04 13.28
CA SER A 143 -11.50 8.95 13.34
C SER A 143 -12.92 9.48 13.63
N SER A 144 -13.11 10.78 13.79
CA SER A 144 -14.40 11.39 14.18
C SER A 144 -14.92 12.35 13.12
N ASP A 145 -14.37 13.56 13.09
CA ASP A 145 -14.95 14.68 12.34
C ASP A 145 -13.90 15.61 11.70
N ARG A 146 -12.63 15.27 11.73
CA ARG A 146 -11.56 16.08 11.17
C ARG A 146 -10.78 15.36 10.09
N PHE A 147 -10.19 16.17 9.22
CA PHE A 147 -9.46 15.74 8.05
C PHE A 147 -8.03 16.23 8.14
N PHE A 148 -7.07 15.39 7.80
CA PHE A 148 -5.67 15.74 7.95
C PHE A 148 -4.89 15.44 6.66
N LEU A 149 -3.99 16.37 6.31
CA LEU A 149 -3.00 16.20 5.26
C LEU A 149 -1.62 16.27 5.90
N VAL A 150 -0.75 15.34 5.56
CA VAL A 150 0.63 15.28 6.05
C VAL A 150 1.58 15.41 4.88
N VAL A 151 2.59 16.25 5.04
CA VAL A 151 3.75 16.32 4.14
C VAL A 151 4.94 15.74 4.90
N GLU A 152 5.47 14.62 4.37
CA GLU A 152 6.59 13.92 5.01
C GLU A 152 7.91 14.67 4.82
N SER A 153 8.77 14.63 5.84
CA SER A 153 10.10 15.24 5.79
C SER A 153 11.07 14.59 4.78
N ILE A 154 10.73 13.37 4.32
CA ILE A 154 11.48 12.66 3.28
C ILE A 154 11.24 13.25 1.87
N ASP A 155 10.25 14.13 1.70
CA ASP A 155 10.01 14.80 0.43
C ASP A 155 11.19 15.68 0.04
N ALA A 156 11.63 15.58 -1.22
CA ALA A 156 12.78 16.34 -1.73
C ALA A 156 12.58 17.88 -1.67
N LYS A 157 11.33 18.33 -1.58
CA LYS A 157 10.95 19.74 -1.52
C LYS A 157 10.69 20.22 -0.09
N PHE A 158 10.76 19.33 0.88
CA PHE A 158 10.46 19.64 2.26
C PHE A 158 11.50 20.60 2.87
N ASP A 159 11.02 21.72 3.35
CA ASP A 159 11.75 22.63 4.25
C ASP A 159 10.80 23.01 5.38
N ARG A 160 11.21 22.80 6.64
CA ARG A 160 10.32 22.94 7.80
C ARG A 160 9.61 24.30 7.85
N ASN A 161 10.34 25.38 7.57
CA ASN A 161 9.80 26.74 7.67
C ASN A 161 8.95 27.10 6.45
N GLN A 162 9.47 26.79 5.24
CA GLN A 162 8.76 27.09 3.99
C GLN A 162 7.52 26.23 3.83
N THR A 163 7.61 24.93 4.15
CA THR A 163 6.47 24.01 4.07
C THR A 163 5.41 24.39 5.10
N ARG A 164 5.81 24.81 6.33
CA ARG A 164 4.84 25.31 7.33
C ARG A 164 4.11 26.54 6.82
N ALA A 165 4.82 27.55 6.34
CA ALA A 165 4.22 28.76 5.80
C ALA A 165 3.29 28.47 4.61
N PHE A 166 3.67 27.51 3.76
CA PHE A 166 2.83 27.03 2.66
C PHE A 166 1.53 26.37 3.17
N LEU A 167 1.62 25.47 4.14
CA LEU A 167 0.45 24.76 4.70
C LEU A 167 -0.46 25.70 5.48
N GLU A 168 0.07 26.69 6.20
CA GLU A 168 -0.71 27.74 6.87
C GLU A 168 -1.42 28.66 5.88
N GLY A 169 -0.89 28.81 4.69
CA GLY A 169 -1.49 29.57 3.59
C GLY A 169 -2.55 28.82 2.78
N LEU A 170 -2.84 27.56 3.08
CA LEU A 170 -3.89 26.81 2.42
C LEU A 170 -5.28 27.33 2.84
N ASP A 171 -6.20 27.35 1.90
CA ASP A 171 -7.58 27.77 2.15
C ASP A 171 -8.22 26.89 3.23
N ASN A 172 -8.85 27.53 4.23
CA ASN A 172 -9.56 26.90 5.34
C ASN A 172 -8.72 25.94 6.20
N ALA A 173 -7.38 26.09 6.22
CA ALA A 173 -6.54 25.38 7.16
C ALA A 173 -6.86 25.78 8.60
N VAL A 174 -7.21 24.82 9.45
CA VAL A 174 -7.56 25.04 10.86
C VAL A 174 -6.31 25.22 11.72
N GLY A 175 -5.27 24.47 11.44
CA GLY A 175 -3.99 24.54 12.14
C GLY A 175 -2.94 23.60 11.53
N VAL A 176 -1.66 23.93 11.74
CA VAL A 176 -0.52 23.15 11.29
C VAL A 176 0.28 22.67 12.49
N TYR A 177 0.60 21.38 12.52
CA TYR A 177 1.25 20.70 13.63
C TYR A 177 2.54 20.01 13.15
N ASP A 178 3.57 20.05 13.99
CA ASP A 178 4.75 19.20 13.78
C ASP A 178 4.43 17.76 14.17
N VAL A 179 4.82 16.82 13.33
CA VAL A 179 4.74 15.40 13.60
C VAL A 179 6.13 14.93 13.99
N GLU A 180 6.39 14.72 15.27
CA GLU A 180 7.65 14.23 15.80
C GLU A 180 7.72 12.70 15.70
N TYR A 181 8.96 12.14 15.62
CA TYR A 181 9.18 10.70 15.60
C TYR A 181 8.87 10.03 16.94
#